data_ef586e884062e2ba8f3bf43e07b64610
#
_entry.id   ef586e884062e2ba8f3bf43e07b64610
#
_cell.length_a   1.000
_cell.length_b   1.000
_cell.length_c   1.000
_cell.angle_alpha   90.00
_cell.angle_beta   90.00
_cell.angle_gamma   90.00
#
_symmetry.space_group_name_H-M   'P 1'
#
loop_
_entity.id
_entity.type
_entity.pdbx_description
1 polymer ?
#
loop_
_entity_poly.entity_id
_entity_poly.type
_entity_poly.pdbx_seq_one_letter_code
_entity_poly.pdbx_strand_id
1 'polypeptide(L)'
;MRPRSKWFPYQHLFLLGTLIYAFTLPVSGWYWALSFTMWYFIITFGINFTFHRLLSHKSFKTYKPVEWLGTFLGTIANTGSALAWVMMHRQHHHYTDVKFDPHSPHQYGWKVLLSLYNDDLYLERPSAALMYTRHMLRDKFHVFMHDYYHAIILGYWLALYMFGGLNLVLFAGTIPAILCVISTNLSNYFNHKSGYITYDVPDQSRNTPLMLPIALGENWHNNHHHDPNNPFPGEKWWEIDPVKPLVMLFRK
;
A
#
# COMPACT_ATOMS: atom_id res chain seq x y z
N MET A 1 20.30 0.33 4.21
CA MET A 1 18.94 -0.04 3.77
C MET A 1 18.29 1.21 3.21
N ARG A 2 17.97 1.28 1.91
CA ARG A 2 17.22 2.40 1.33
C ARG A 2 15.73 2.06 1.35
N PRO A 3 14.83 2.96 1.72
CA PRO A 3 13.39 2.69 1.74
C PRO A 3 12.83 2.47 0.33
N ARG A 4 13.41 3.13 -0.67
CA ARG A 4 13.05 2.94 -2.09
C ARG A 4 14.30 2.61 -2.91
N SER A 5 14.19 1.59 -3.74
CA SER A 5 15.17 1.32 -4.79
C SER A 5 15.11 2.40 -5.87
N LYS A 6 16.25 2.82 -6.40
CA LYS A 6 16.32 3.69 -7.61
C LYS A 6 15.58 3.10 -8.82
N TRP A 7 15.30 1.79 -8.79
CA TRP A 7 14.57 1.07 -9.84
C TRP A 7 13.04 1.13 -9.67
N PHE A 8 12.53 1.68 -8.57
CA PHE A 8 11.11 1.68 -8.24
C PHE A 8 10.22 2.34 -9.32
N PRO A 9 10.56 3.50 -9.91
CA PRO A 9 9.78 4.07 -10.99
C PRO A 9 9.78 3.20 -12.26
N TYR A 10 10.90 2.57 -12.59
CA TYR A 10 11.01 1.68 -13.76
C TYR A 10 10.19 0.39 -13.56
N GLN A 11 10.13 -0.12 -12.34
CA GLN A 11 9.25 -1.24 -11.99
C GLN A 11 7.78 -0.89 -12.24
N HIS A 12 7.33 0.30 -11.84
CA HIS A 12 5.96 0.75 -12.09
C HIS A 12 5.67 0.97 -13.58
N LEU A 13 6.62 1.50 -14.35
CA LEU A 13 6.50 1.61 -15.81
C LEU A 13 6.39 0.23 -16.48
N PHE A 14 7.19 -0.74 -16.04
CA PHE A 14 7.09 -2.11 -16.52
C PHE A 14 5.70 -2.70 -16.23
N LEU A 15 5.20 -2.58 -15.00
CA LEU A 15 3.86 -3.05 -14.62
C LEU A 15 2.75 -2.38 -15.45
N LEU A 16 2.85 -1.07 -15.69
CA LEU A 16 1.92 -0.35 -16.55
C LEU A 16 1.98 -0.87 -17.99
N GLY A 17 3.18 -1.14 -18.50
CA GLY A 17 3.36 -1.77 -19.81
C GLY A 17 2.68 -3.14 -19.91
N THR A 18 2.74 -3.96 -18.85
CA THR A 18 2.03 -5.27 -18.83
C THR A 18 0.52 -5.11 -18.83
N LEU A 19 -0.04 -4.08 -18.17
CA LEU A 19 -1.47 -3.77 -18.21
C LEU A 19 -1.90 -3.36 -19.63
N ILE A 20 -1.15 -2.47 -20.27
CA ILE A 20 -1.43 -2.04 -21.66
C ILE A 20 -1.36 -3.24 -22.61
N TYR A 21 -0.35 -4.08 -22.48
CA TYR A 21 -0.21 -5.30 -23.29
C TYR A 21 -1.38 -6.26 -23.08
N ALA A 22 -1.87 -6.43 -21.85
CA ALA A 22 -2.97 -7.33 -21.56
C ALA A 22 -4.28 -6.94 -22.28
N PHE A 23 -4.51 -5.64 -22.56
CA PHE A 23 -5.67 -5.20 -23.37
C PHE A 23 -5.58 -5.62 -24.83
N THR A 24 -4.42 -5.99 -25.34
CA THR A 24 -4.25 -6.48 -26.71
C THR A 24 -4.49 -8.00 -26.84
N LEU A 25 -4.60 -8.71 -25.70
CA LEU A 25 -4.74 -10.16 -25.70
C LEU A 25 -6.19 -10.60 -25.84
N PRO A 26 -6.50 -11.58 -26.68
CA PRO A 26 -7.82 -12.16 -26.81
C PRO A 26 -8.11 -13.15 -25.67
N VAL A 27 -8.21 -12.63 -24.43
CA VAL A 27 -8.42 -13.48 -23.25
C VAL A 27 -9.88 -13.51 -22.82
N SER A 28 -10.26 -14.61 -22.16
CA SER A 28 -11.58 -14.74 -21.54
C SER A 28 -11.76 -13.73 -20.39
N GLY A 29 -12.98 -13.21 -20.24
CA GLY A 29 -13.32 -12.25 -19.17
C GLY A 29 -13.02 -12.74 -17.75
N TRP A 30 -12.92 -14.05 -17.53
CA TRP A 30 -12.59 -14.58 -16.22
C TRP A 30 -11.15 -14.21 -15.77
N TYR A 31 -10.22 -13.98 -16.69
CA TYR A 31 -8.87 -13.50 -16.36
C TYR A 31 -8.93 -12.10 -15.74
N TRP A 32 -9.78 -11.22 -16.27
CA TRP A 32 -10.00 -9.89 -15.70
C TRP A 32 -10.67 -9.98 -14.31
N ALA A 33 -11.66 -10.88 -14.15
CA ALA A 33 -12.26 -11.16 -12.85
C ALA A 33 -11.22 -11.65 -11.83
N LEU A 34 -10.31 -12.53 -12.26
CA LEU A 34 -9.18 -12.99 -11.44
C LEU A 34 -8.29 -11.80 -11.02
N SER A 35 -7.95 -10.90 -11.95
CA SER A 35 -7.12 -9.73 -11.65
C SER A 35 -7.77 -8.82 -10.60
N PHE A 36 -9.05 -8.52 -10.74
CA PHE A 36 -9.77 -7.69 -9.77
C PHE A 36 -9.91 -8.38 -8.41
N THR A 37 -10.14 -9.68 -8.39
CA THR A 37 -10.19 -10.47 -7.15
C THR A 37 -8.83 -10.47 -6.45
N MET A 38 -7.74 -10.73 -7.17
CA MET A 38 -6.39 -10.70 -6.61
C MET A 38 -6.02 -9.30 -6.12
N TRP A 39 -6.30 -8.25 -6.91
CA TRP A 39 -6.12 -6.87 -6.48
C TRP A 39 -6.86 -6.57 -5.19
N TYR A 40 -8.16 -6.93 -5.10
CA TYR A 40 -8.97 -6.71 -3.91
C TYR A 40 -8.36 -7.36 -2.66
N PHE A 41 -7.93 -8.63 -2.75
CA PHE A 41 -7.30 -9.32 -1.63
C PHE A 41 -5.93 -8.74 -1.28
N ILE A 42 -5.10 -8.42 -2.26
CA ILE A 42 -3.77 -7.87 -2.04
C ILE A 42 -3.86 -6.49 -1.38
N ILE A 43 -4.73 -5.60 -1.88
CA ILE A 43 -4.85 -4.26 -1.31
C ILE A 43 -5.51 -4.28 0.08
N THR A 44 -6.60 -5.04 0.26
CA THR A 44 -7.32 -5.05 1.54
C THR A 44 -6.55 -5.79 2.63
N PHE A 45 -6.02 -6.98 2.34
CA PHE A 45 -5.35 -7.79 3.35
C PHE A 45 -3.84 -7.50 3.44
N GLY A 46 -3.16 -7.32 2.30
CA GLY A 46 -1.72 -7.02 2.27
C GLY A 46 -1.40 -5.60 2.72
N ILE A 47 -2.01 -4.60 2.09
CA ILE A 47 -1.70 -3.19 2.34
C ILE A 47 -2.53 -2.65 3.50
N ASN A 48 -3.86 -2.58 3.36
CA ASN A 48 -4.70 -1.85 4.32
C ASN A 48 -4.76 -2.52 5.69
N PHE A 49 -4.97 -3.85 5.75
CA PHE A 49 -4.98 -4.59 7.01
C PHE A 49 -3.58 -4.74 7.61
N THR A 50 -2.59 -5.21 6.79
CA THR A 50 -1.29 -5.62 7.33
C THR A 50 -0.29 -4.47 7.38
N PHE A 51 0.07 -3.85 6.23
CA PHE A 51 1.10 -2.82 6.22
C PHE A 51 0.64 -1.57 6.97
N HIS A 52 -0.59 -1.14 6.74
CA HIS A 52 -1.14 0.08 7.29
C HIS A 52 -1.56 -0.11 8.77
N ARG A 53 -2.68 -0.80 9.02
CA ARG A 53 -3.29 -0.83 10.37
C ARG A 53 -2.49 -1.68 11.36
N LEU A 54 -2.01 -2.87 10.95
CA LEU A 54 -1.28 -3.76 11.86
C LEU A 54 0.16 -3.31 12.10
N LEU A 55 0.96 -3.11 11.04
CA LEU A 55 2.40 -2.88 11.17
C LEU A 55 2.75 -1.40 11.36
N SER A 56 2.07 -0.46 10.66
CA SER A 56 2.34 0.97 10.81
C SER A 56 1.74 1.52 12.09
N HIS A 57 0.45 1.38 12.29
CA HIS A 57 -0.26 1.98 13.43
C HIS A 57 -0.32 1.09 14.66
N LYS A 58 -0.15 -0.24 14.51
CA LYS A 58 -0.32 -1.21 15.60
C LYS A 58 -1.69 -1.11 16.26
N SER A 59 -2.71 -0.75 15.49
CA SER A 59 -4.06 -0.48 15.94
C SER A 59 -4.78 -1.73 16.48
N PHE A 60 -4.24 -2.92 16.18
CA PHE A 60 -4.67 -4.20 16.77
C PHE A 60 -3.51 -5.19 16.79
N LYS A 61 -3.74 -6.36 17.41
CA LYS A 61 -2.81 -7.50 17.39
C LYS A 61 -3.44 -8.67 16.64
N THR A 62 -2.61 -9.51 16.00
CA THR A 62 -3.05 -10.71 15.29
C THR A 62 -2.12 -11.89 15.51
N TYR A 63 -2.42 -13.04 14.90
CA TYR A 63 -1.59 -14.23 14.91
C TYR A 63 -0.43 -14.11 13.92
N LYS A 64 0.73 -14.66 14.26
CA LYS A 64 1.92 -14.58 13.38
C LYS A 64 1.70 -15.15 11.97
N PRO A 65 1.02 -16.29 11.76
CA PRO A 65 0.73 -16.75 10.39
C PRO A 65 -0.11 -15.76 9.57
N VAL A 66 -1.07 -15.05 10.19
CA VAL A 66 -1.89 -14.02 9.54
C VAL A 66 -1.03 -12.82 9.16
N GLU A 67 -0.17 -12.34 10.08
CA GLU A 67 0.80 -11.27 9.82
C GLU A 67 1.75 -11.65 8.67
N TRP A 68 2.27 -12.88 8.65
CA TRP A 68 3.18 -13.36 7.59
C TRP A 68 2.49 -13.45 6.24
N LEU A 69 1.28 -14.01 6.17
CA LEU A 69 0.50 -14.06 4.93
C LEU A 69 0.21 -12.64 4.41
N GLY A 70 -0.25 -11.76 5.29
CA GLY A 70 -0.51 -10.37 4.90
C GLY A 70 0.76 -9.64 4.47
N THR A 71 1.91 -9.90 5.12
CA THR A 71 3.20 -9.35 4.70
C THR A 71 3.62 -9.85 3.33
N PHE A 72 3.41 -11.13 3.01
CA PHE A 72 3.65 -11.67 1.67
C PHE A 72 2.73 -11.01 0.63
N LEU A 73 1.42 -10.91 0.90
CA LEU A 73 0.47 -10.25 0.00
C LEU A 73 0.84 -8.78 -0.23
N GLY A 74 1.20 -8.03 0.83
CA GLY A 74 1.68 -6.66 0.69
C GLY A 74 2.98 -6.53 -0.10
N THR A 75 3.87 -7.54 -0.03
CA THR A 75 5.12 -7.57 -0.81
C THR A 75 4.83 -7.71 -2.30
N ILE A 76 3.91 -8.62 -2.69
CA ILE A 76 3.55 -8.81 -4.11
C ILE A 76 2.68 -7.68 -4.68
N ALA A 77 2.18 -6.75 -3.85
CA ALA A 77 1.53 -5.52 -4.30
C ALA A 77 2.47 -4.56 -5.06
N ASN A 78 3.79 -4.77 -4.97
CA ASN A 78 4.81 -3.94 -5.61
C ASN A 78 4.84 -2.45 -5.17
N THR A 79 4.30 -2.14 -3.98
CA THR A 79 4.32 -0.81 -3.38
C THR A 79 5.52 -0.59 -2.43
N GLY A 80 6.43 -1.53 -2.35
CA GLY A 80 7.58 -1.58 -1.46
C GLY A 80 7.50 -2.73 -0.47
N SER A 81 8.63 -3.06 0.19
CA SER A 81 8.62 -4.04 1.29
C SER A 81 7.91 -3.48 2.52
N ALA A 82 7.44 -4.34 3.43
CA ALA A 82 6.79 -3.92 4.67
C ALA A 82 7.63 -2.91 5.47
N LEU A 83 8.96 -3.10 5.57
CA LEU A 83 9.86 -2.16 6.22
C LEU A 83 9.87 -0.78 5.55
N ALA A 84 10.00 -0.76 4.22
CA ALA A 84 10.02 0.49 3.45
C ALA A 84 8.68 1.22 3.54
N TRP A 85 7.58 0.49 3.40
CA TRP A 85 6.23 1.03 3.44
C TRP A 85 5.90 1.64 4.80
N VAL A 86 6.13 0.90 5.88
CA VAL A 86 5.90 1.36 7.27
C VAL A 86 6.76 2.57 7.60
N MET A 87 8.01 2.60 7.15
CA MET A 87 8.88 3.76 7.35
C MET A 87 8.29 5.01 6.70
N MET A 88 7.93 4.93 5.42
CA MET A 88 7.36 6.06 4.68
C MET A 88 6.02 6.50 5.24
N HIS A 89 5.15 5.56 5.60
CA HIS A 89 3.84 5.87 6.14
C HIS A 89 3.90 6.56 7.51
N ARG A 90 4.76 6.09 8.42
CA ARG A 90 4.98 6.76 9.72
C ARG A 90 5.65 8.12 9.58
N GLN A 91 6.56 8.26 8.61
CA GLN A 91 7.16 9.54 8.27
C GLN A 91 6.08 10.50 7.74
N HIS A 92 5.15 10.02 6.90
CA HIS A 92 4.01 10.78 6.43
C HIS A 92 3.17 11.31 7.61
N HIS A 93 2.73 10.46 8.54
CA HIS A 93 1.99 10.89 9.72
C HIS A 93 2.74 11.89 10.62
N HIS A 94 4.07 11.81 10.65
CA HIS A 94 4.89 12.75 11.44
C HIS A 94 5.05 14.11 10.75
N TYR A 95 5.10 14.14 9.43
CA TYR A 95 5.36 15.33 8.63
C TYR A 95 4.24 15.65 7.63
N THR A 96 3.02 15.20 7.90
CA THR A 96 1.91 15.30 6.95
C THR A 96 1.79 16.69 6.35
N ASP A 97 1.86 16.76 5.03
CA ASP A 97 1.73 17.95 4.19
C ASP A 97 2.79 19.05 4.38
N VAL A 98 3.83 18.79 5.20
CA VAL A 98 4.98 19.70 5.38
C VAL A 98 6.27 19.08 4.87
N LYS A 99 7.40 19.83 4.97
CA LYS A 99 8.72 19.32 4.55
C LYS A 99 9.00 17.95 5.18
N PHE A 100 9.55 17.03 4.40
CA PHE A 100 9.80 15.62 4.70
C PHE A 100 8.58 14.68 4.65
N ASP A 101 7.38 15.16 4.31
CA ASP A 101 6.33 14.24 3.91
C ASP A 101 6.73 13.54 2.60
N PRO A 102 6.84 12.20 2.57
CA PRO A 102 7.38 11.51 1.40
C PRO A 102 6.44 11.53 0.18
N HIS A 103 5.16 11.84 0.34
CA HIS A 103 4.19 11.77 -0.76
C HIS A 103 3.06 12.80 -0.67
N SER A 104 3.28 13.96 -0.03
CA SER A 104 2.28 15.01 0.01
C SER A 104 1.99 15.57 -1.38
N PRO A 105 0.71 15.59 -1.80
CA PRO A 105 0.33 16.26 -3.05
C PRO A 105 0.44 17.79 -2.97
N HIS A 106 0.60 18.37 -1.78
CA HIS A 106 0.86 19.79 -1.59
C HIS A 106 2.31 20.17 -1.90
N GLN A 107 3.24 19.21 -1.74
CA GLN A 107 4.67 19.41 -2.08
C GLN A 107 5.02 18.92 -3.48
N TYR A 108 4.53 17.74 -3.87
CA TYR A 108 4.93 17.09 -5.12
C TYR A 108 3.87 17.21 -6.23
N GLY A 109 2.68 17.74 -5.93
CA GLY A 109 1.59 17.89 -6.90
C GLY A 109 1.20 16.54 -7.53
N TRP A 110 0.92 16.57 -8.83
CA TRP A 110 0.53 15.37 -9.60
C TRP A 110 1.62 14.28 -9.66
N LYS A 111 2.87 14.59 -9.32
CA LYS A 111 3.97 13.61 -9.28
C LYS A 111 3.69 12.46 -8.32
N VAL A 112 2.86 12.68 -7.28
CA VAL A 112 2.40 11.63 -6.37
C VAL A 112 1.67 10.52 -7.12
N LEU A 113 0.85 10.86 -8.12
CA LEU A 113 0.11 9.89 -8.93
C LEU A 113 1.01 8.92 -9.71
N LEU A 114 2.23 9.35 -10.02
CA LEU A 114 3.22 8.55 -10.74
C LEU A 114 4.32 8.00 -9.84
N SER A 115 4.17 8.10 -8.53
CA SER A 115 5.23 7.74 -7.55
C SER A 115 6.56 8.50 -7.78
N LEU A 116 6.51 9.68 -8.37
CA LEU A 116 7.67 10.54 -8.66
C LEU A 116 7.89 11.53 -7.52
N TYR A 117 8.31 11.05 -6.37
CA TYR A 117 8.63 11.83 -5.18
C TYR A 117 9.89 11.29 -4.50
N ASN A 118 10.52 12.06 -3.62
CA ASN A 118 11.82 11.76 -3.02
C ASN A 118 11.69 11.31 -1.56
N ASP A 119 12.66 10.52 -1.12
CA ASP A 119 12.84 10.16 0.28
C ASP A 119 13.77 11.17 0.98
N ASP A 120 13.39 12.44 1.00
CA ASP A 120 14.26 13.55 1.46
C ASP A 120 14.75 13.35 2.90
N LEU A 121 13.89 12.88 3.81
CA LEU A 121 14.31 12.61 5.19
C LEU A 121 15.36 11.50 5.24
N TYR A 122 15.19 10.41 4.48
CA TYR A 122 16.16 9.33 4.44
C TYR A 122 17.49 9.79 3.83
N LEU A 123 17.44 10.65 2.82
CA LEU A 123 18.64 11.20 2.18
C LEU A 123 19.38 12.17 3.10
N GLU A 124 18.65 13.06 3.78
CA GLU A 124 19.24 14.07 4.68
C GLU A 124 19.57 13.49 6.08
N ARG A 125 18.72 12.62 6.62
CA ARG A 125 18.81 12.08 8.00
C ARG A 125 18.45 10.59 8.06
N PRO A 126 19.28 9.68 7.53
CA PRO A 126 18.97 8.25 7.44
C PRO A 126 18.63 7.60 8.78
N SER A 127 19.30 7.99 9.86
CA SER A 127 19.06 7.46 11.21
C SER A 127 17.66 7.83 11.74
N ALA A 128 17.18 9.05 11.46
CA ALA A 128 15.85 9.49 11.85
C ALA A 128 14.77 8.70 11.08
N ALA A 129 14.96 8.51 9.78
CA ALA A 129 14.04 7.70 8.97
C ALA A 129 13.96 6.24 9.47
N LEU A 130 15.10 5.62 9.77
CA LEU A 130 15.17 4.24 10.28
C LEU A 130 14.52 4.06 11.66
N MET A 131 14.42 5.12 12.48
CA MET A 131 13.74 5.05 13.77
C MET A 131 12.26 4.60 13.65
N TYR A 132 11.59 4.94 12.55
CA TYR A 132 10.20 4.54 12.32
C TYR A 132 10.00 3.02 12.23
N THR A 133 11.05 2.26 11.87
CA THR A 133 10.99 0.80 11.68
C THR A 133 11.81 0.01 12.69
N ARG A 134 12.37 0.66 13.71
CA ARG A 134 13.28 0.03 14.68
C ARG A 134 12.74 -1.28 15.29
N HIS A 135 11.41 -1.37 15.52
CA HIS A 135 10.79 -2.57 16.08
C HIS A 135 10.74 -3.72 15.06
N MET A 136 10.56 -3.42 13.77
CA MET A 136 10.51 -4.42 12.69
C MET A 136 11.92 -4.91 12.31
N LEU A 137 12.96 -4.07 12.47
CA LEU A 137 14.36 -4.45 12.24
C LEU A 137 14.85 -5.55 13.20
N ARG A 138 14.13 -5.80 14.32
CA ARG A 138 14.39 -6.90 15.24
C ARG A 138 13.70 -8.21 14.84
N ASP A 139 12.73 -8.17 13.91
CA ASP A 139 12.03 -9.35 13.41
C ASP A 139 12.71 -9.86 12.14
N LYS A 140 13.36 -11.03 12.26
CA LYS A 140 14.09 -11.66 11.14
C LYS A 140 13.22 -11.91 9.92
N PHE A 141 11.92 -12.16 10.09
CA PHE A 141 11.00 -12.37 8.98
C PHE A 141 10.83 -11.09 8.15
N HIS A 142 10.58 -9.94 8.79
CA HIS A 142 10.43 -8.68 8.07
C HIS A 142 11.74 -8.21 7.42
N VAL A 143 12.89 -8.46 8.06
CA VAL A 143 14.21 -8.21 7.45
C VAL A 143 14.41 -9.09 6.22
N PHE A 144 14.12 -10.40 6.31
CA PHE A 144 14.18 -11.31 5.18
C PHE A 144 13.28 -10.85 4.02
N MET A 145 12.01 -10.50 4.29
CA MET A 145 11.06 -10.02 3.28
C MET A 145 11.52 -8.70 2.62
N HIS A 146 12.30 -7.90 3.33
CA HIS A 146 12.90 -6.68 2.78
C HIS A 146 14.12 -6.96 1.92
N ASP A 147 15.06 -7.75 2.43
CA ASP A 147 16.34 -8.02 1.76
C ASP A 147 16.15 -8.81 0.46
N TYR A 148 15.17 -9.72 0.44
CA TYR A 148 14.81 -10.54 -0.72
C TYR A 148 13.58 -10.05 -1.48
N TYR A 149 13.17 -8.78 -1.32
CA TYR A 149 11.95 -8.21 -1.88
C TYR A 149 11.75 -8.53 -3.37
N HIS A 150 12.73 -8.22 -4.21
CA HIS A 150 12.65 -8.49 -5.65
C HIS A 150 12.69 -9.99 -5.98
N ALA A 151 13.48 -10.77 -5.25
CA ALA A 151 13.56 -12.21 -5.45
C ALA A 151 12.23 -12.91 -5.11
N ILE A 152 11.53 -12.45 -4.07
CA ILE A 152 10.20 -12.95 -3.68
C ILE A 152 9.17 -12.66 -4.78
N ILE A 153 9.15 -11.44 -5.33
CA ILE A 153 8.27 -11.07 -6.43
C ILE A 153 8.55 -11.90 -7.68
N LEU A 154 9.82 -12.03 -8.06
CA LEU A 154 10.22 -12.84 -9.21
C LEU A 154 9.89 -14.33 -9.00
N GLY A 155 10.11 -14.86 -7.81
CA GLY A 155 9.74 -16.24 -7.45
C GLY A 155 8.22 -16.46 -7.53
N TYR A 156 7.42 -15.49 -7.09
CA TYR A 156 5.96 -15.52 -7.25
C TYR A 156 5.55 -15.55 -8.72
N TRP A 157 6.10 -14.66 -9.55
CA TRP A 157 5.81 -14.65 -11.00
C TRP A 157 6.28 -15.93 -11.70
N LEU A 158 7.43 -16.47 -11.32
CA LEU A 158 7.90 -17.75 -11.84
C LEU A 158 6.95 -18.89 -11.47
N ALA A 159 6.48 -18.95 -10.23
CA ALA A 159 5.49 -19.93 -9.80
C ALA A 159 4.20 -19.81 -10.64
N LEU A 160 3.66 -18.60 -10.83
CA LEU A 160 2.49 -18.36 -11.67
C LEU A 160 2.73 -18.83 -13.12
N TYR A 161 3.92 -18.57 -13.66
CA TYR A 161 4.29 -19.03 -15.01
C TYR A 161 4.30 -20.55 -15.12
N MET A 162 4.85 -21.24 -14.14
CA MET A 162 4.89 -22.72 -14.10
C MET A 162 3.50 -23.34 -13.99
N PHE A 163 2.54 -22.67 -13.31
CA PHE A 163 1.19 -23.18 -13.13
C PHE A 163 0.23 -22.84 -14.28
N GLY A 164 0.41 -21.73 -14.99
CA GLY A 164 -0.56 -21.28 -15.98
C GLY A 164 0.01 -20.34 -17.06
N GLY A 165 1.32 -20.36 -17.25
CA GLY A 165 1.99 -19.59 -18.30
C GLY A 165 1.89 -18.08 -18.14
N LEU A 166 2.14 -17.36 -19.23
CA LEU A 166 2.20 -15.89 -19.23
C LEU A 166 0.87 -15.25 -18.81
N ASN A 167 -0.27 -15.83 -19.20
CA ASN A 167 -1.56 -15.27 -18.83
C ASN A 167 -1.74 -15.23 -17.31
N LEU A 168 -1.31 -16.27 -16.58
CA LEU A 168 -1.42 -16.25 -15.12
C LEU A 168 -0.46 -15.24 -14.49
N VAL A 169 0.75 -15.08 -15.03
CA VAL A 169 1.68 -14.01 -14.60
C VAL A 169 1.05 -12.62 -14.78
N LEU A 170 0.41 -12.37 -15.91
CA LEU A 170 -0.25 -11.09 -16.16
C LEU A 170 -1.43 -10.89 -15.21
N PHE A 171 -2.40 -11.80 -15.22
CA PHE A 171 -3.71 -11.57 -14.61
C PHE A 171 -3.79 -11.91 -13.10
N ALA A 172 -2.87 -12.71 -12.56
CA ALA A 172 -2.75 -12.93 -11.11
C ALA A 172 -1.52 -12.27 -10.48
N GLY A 173 -0.57 -11.79 -11.30
CA GLY A 173 0.69 -11.18 -10.83
C GLY A 173 0.79 -9.69 -11.11
N THR A 174 1.12 -9.32 -12.37
CA THR A 174 1.52 -7.94 -12.68
C THR A 174 0.34 -6.95 -12.73
N ILE A 175 -0.83 -7.35 -13.24
CA ILE A 175 -2.02 -6.48 -13.29
C ILE A 175 -2.55 -6.16 -11.89
N PRO A 176 -2.77 -7.13 -10.98
CA PRO A 176 -3.12 -6.81 -9.61
C PRO A 176 -2.11 -5.88 -8.93
N ALA A 177 -0.81 -6.09 -9.18
CA ALA A 177 0.25 -5.26 -8.63
C ALA A 177 0.16 -3.79 -9.10
N ILE A 178 0.01 -3.54 -10.41
CA ILE A 178 -0.14 -2.14 -10.90
C ILE A 178 -1.44 -1.51 -10.40
N LEU A 179 -2.53 -2.27 -10.26
CA LEU A 179 -3.76 -1.77 -9.67
C LEU A 179 -3.55 -1.37 -8.20
N CYS A 180 -2.76 -2.13 -7.40
CA CYS A 180 -2.39 -1.73 -6.04
C CYS A 180 -1.57 -0.43 -6.03
N VAL A 181 -0.60 -0.27 -6.92
CA VAL A 181 0.20 0.97 -7.06
C VAL A 181 -0.70 2.15 -7.39
N ILE A 182 -1.59 2.01 -8.37
CA ILE A 182 -2.54 3.05 -8.77
C ILE A 182 -3.45 3.41 -7.59
N SER A 183 -4.03 2.41 -6.91
CA SER A 183 -4.91 2.62 -5.75
C SER A 183 -4.20 3.40 -4.64
N THR A 184 -2.98 3.01 -4.29
CA THR A 184 -2.18 3.69 -3.25
C THR A 184 -1.87 5.14 -3.64
N ASN A 185 -1.45 5.38 -4.89
CA ASN A 185 -1.11 6.72 -5.36
C ASN A 185 -2.34 7.64 -5.44
N LEU A 186 -3.47 7.12 -5.94
CA LEU A 186 -4.73 7.86 -5.96
C LEU A 186 -5.20 8.21 -4.54
N SER A 187 -5.10 7.26 -3.61
CA SER A 187 -5.44 7.49 -2.20
C SER A 187 -4.54 8.59 -1.61
N ASN A 188 -3.21 8.49 -1.77
CA ASN A 188 -2.26 9.49 -1.29
C ASN A 188 -2.54 10.89 -1.88
N TYR A 189 -3.01 10.96 -3.10
CA TYR A 189 -3.31 12.24 -3.75
C TYR A 189 -4.67 12.80 -3.32
N PHE A 190 -5.75 12.06 -3.54
CA PHE A 190 -7.10 12.57 -3.36
C PHE A 190 -7.49 12.73 -1.88
N ASN A 191 -7.01 11.87 -1.00
CA ASN A 191 -7.29 11.96 0.43
C ASN A 191 -6.66 13.19 1.12
N HIS A 192 -5.78 13.92 0.43
CA HIS A 192 -5.24 15.21 0.88
C HIS A 192 -5.68 16.40 0.01
N LYS A 193 -6.49 16.16 -1.05
CA LYS A 193 -6.91 17.23 -1.99
C LYS A 193 -8.41 17.46 -2.02
N SER A 194 -9.22 16.42 -1.78
CA SER A 194 -10.65 16.49 -2.01
C SER A 194 -11.42 15.70 -0.94
N GLY A 195 -12.62 16.14 -0.66
CA GLY A 195 -13.49 15.49 0.32
C GLY A 195 -13.91 16.41 1.46
N TYR A 196 -14.53 15.84 2.47
CA TYR A 196 -15.00 16.57 3.65
C TYR A 196 -14.07 16.36 4.86
N ILE A 197 -14.20 17.22 5.86
CA ILE A 197 -13.51 17.17 7.14
C ILE A 197 -14.52 16.77 8.21
N THR A 198 -14.18 15.81 9.06
CA THR A 198 -14.92 15.50 10.29
C THR A 198 -14.19 16.13 11.48
N TYR A 199 -12.88 16.08 11.49
CA TYR A 199 -12.02 16.54 12.57
C TYR A 199 -11.09 17.65 12.09
N ASP A 200 -10.90 18.67 12.90
CA ASP A 200 -9.90 19.70 12.70
C ASP A 200 -8.54 19.13 13.14
N VAL A 201 -7.73 18.75 12.14
CA VAL A 201 -6.37 18.21 12.31
C VAL A 201 -5.37 19.18 11.69
N PRO A 202 -4.08 19.18 12.11
CA PRO A 202 -3.09 20.15 11.65
C PRO A 202 -2.59 19.90 10.20
N ASP A 203 -3.23 19.00 9.46
CA ASP A 203 -2.88 18.62 8.09
C ASP A 203 -4.06 18.81 7.11
N GLN A 204 -3.89 18.42 5.86
CA GLN A 204 -4.90 18.59 4.81
C GLN A 204 -5.67 17.29 4.50
N SER A 205 -5.65 16.31 5.41
CA SER A 205 -6.37 15.05 5.22
C SER A 205 -7.88 15.25 5.10
N ARG A 206 -8.52 14.45 4.25
CA ARG A 206 -9.94 14.53 3.90
C ARG A 206 -10.57 13.14 3.90
N ASN A 207 -11.85 13.08 4.21
CA ASN A 207 -12.69 11.91 3.96
C ASN A 207 -13.23 12.00 2.52
N THR A 208 -12.85 11.07 1.66
CA THR A 208 -13.10 11.12 0.21
C THR A 208 -14.01 9.97 -0.24
N PRO A 209 -15.35 10.08 -0.11
CA PRO A 209 -16.29 8.98 -0.39
C PRO A 209 -16.15 8.38 -1.80
N LEU A 210 -15.87 9.22 -2.81
CA LEU A 210 -15.70 8.78 -4.20
C LEU A 210 -14.52 7.83 -4.39
N MET A 211 -13.56 7.83 -3.47
CA MET A 211 -12.41 6.93 -3.52
C MET A 211 -12.70 5.55 -2.90
N LEU A 212 -13.88 5.31 -2.33
CA LEU A 212 -14.21 4.02 -1.70
C LEU A 212 -13.95 2.80 -2.60
N PRO A 213 -14.33 2.77 -3.89
CA PRO A 213 -14.10 1.61 -4.75
C PRO A 213 -12.62 1.30 -5.02
N ILE A 214 -11.73 2.27 -4.75
CA ILE A 214 -10.29 2.19 -5.06
C ILE A 214 -9.47 2.08 -3.77
N ALA A 215 -9.78 2.92 -2.77
CA ALA A 215 -9.06 3.00 -1.51
C ALA A 215 -9.51 1.94 -0.48
N LEU A 216 -10.72 1.39 -0.65
CA LEU A 216 -11.25 0.25 0.12
C LEU A 216 -11.13 0.43 1.64
N GLY A 217 -11.63 1.56 2.14
CA GLY A 217 -11.65 1.92 3.57
C GLY A 217 -10.60 2.95 3.99
N GLU A 218 -9.53 3.14 3.21
CA GLU A 218 -8.50 4.16 3.48
C GLU A 218 -8.92 5.57 3.02
N ASN A 219 -10.08 5.70 2.42
CA ASN A 219 -10.70 6.95 1.98
C ASN A 219 -11.36 7.75 3.13
N TRP A 220 -11.47 7.17 4.33
CA TRP A 220 -11.87 7.87 5.56
C TRP A 220 -10.64 8.47 6.25
N HIS A 221 -9.88 9.26 5.52
CA HIS A 221 -8.50 9.59 5.84
C HIS A 221 -8.37 10.70 6.89
N ASN A 222 -9.31 11.64 6.94
CA ASN A 222 -9.36 12.65 8.00
C ASN A 222 -9.70 12.01 9.36
N ASN A 223 -10.64 11.06 9.40
CA ASN A 223 -10.92 10.29 10.62
C ASN A 223 -9.68 9.49 11.05
N HIS A 224 -8.98 8.88 10.09
CA HIS A 224 -7.76 8.14 10.33
C HIS A 224 -6.61 9.02 10.85
N HIS A 225 -6.41 10.22 10.30
CA HIS A 225 -5.38 11.16 10.78
C HIS A 225 -5.70 11.73 12.15
N HIS A 226 -6.99 11.84 12.51
CA HIS A 226 -7.42 12.22 13.86
C HIS A 226 -7.08 11.14 14.90
N ASP A 227 -7.38 9.87 14.61
CA ASP A 227 -7.03 8.74 15.49
C ASP A 227 -6.43 7.56 14.70
N PRO A 228 -5.11 7.60 14.41
CA PRO A 228 -4.45 6.56 13.64
C PRO A 228 -4.34 5.21 14.39
N ASN A 229 -4.61 5.18 15.70
CA ASN A 229 -4.64 3.94 16.48
C ASN A 229 -6.01 3.22 16.39
N ASN A 230 -7.05 3.88 15.91
CA ASN A 230 -8.35 3.26 15.68
C ASN A 230 -8.27 2.34 14.44
N PRO A 231 -8.52 1.02 14.58
CA PRO A 231 -8.51 0.12 13.42
C PRO A 231 -9.74 0.26 12.51
N PHE A 232 -10.68 1.15 12.83
CA PHE A 232 -11.96 1.36 12.13
C PHE A 232 -12.15 2.84 11.78
N PRO A 233 -11.55 3.34 10.69
CA PRO A 233 -11.64 4.76 10.34
C PRO A 233 -13.04 5.20 9.86
N GLY A 234 -13.90 4.27 9.42
CA GLY A 234 -15.30 4.58 9.11
C GLY A 234 -16.13 4.72 10.37
N GLU A 235 -16.66 5.91 10.65
CA GLU A 235 -17.41 6.24 11.88
C GLU A 235 -18.92 6.38 11.64
N LYS A 236 -19.30 6.93 10.47
CA LYS A 236 -20.71 7.09 10.10
C LYS A 236 -21.23 5.79 9.49
N TRP A 237 -22.53 5.52 9.60
CA TRP A 237 -23.13 4.29 9.10
C TRP A 237 -22.89 4.02 7.59
N TRP A 238 -22.67 5.06 6.80
CA TRP A 238 -22.39 5.00 5.37
C TRP A 238 -20.89 5.03 5.04
N GLU A 239 -20.03 5.25 6.02
CA GLU A 239 -18.57 5.17 5.88
C GLU A 239 -18.13 3.71 5.88
N ILE A 240 -18.42 3.02 4.77
CA ILE A 240 -18.14 1.59 4.59
C ILE A 240 -16.63 1.35 4.64
N ASP A 241 -16.21 0.38 5.44
CA ASP A 241 -14.84 -0.07 5.56
C ASP A 241 -14.72 -1.57 5.24
N PRO A 242 -14.31 -1.94 4.01
CA PRO A 242 -14.16 -3.33 3.60
C PRO A 242 -13.08 -4.11 4.39
N VAL A 243 -12.18 -3.43 5.10
CA VAL A 243 -11.14 -4.05 5.93
C VAL A 243 -11.67 -4.42 7.32
N LYS A 244 -12.71 -3.75 7.79
CA LYS A 244 -13.31 -4.00 9.12
C LYS A 244 -13.64 -5.47 9.40
N PRO A 245 -14.27 -6.23 8.50
CA PRO A 245 -14.53 -7.66 8.72
C PRO A 245 -13.24 -8.47 8.92
N LEU A 246 -12.17 -8.16 8.18
CA LEU A 246 -10.87 -8.83 8.34
C LEU A 246 -10.26 -8.56 9.72
N VAL A 247 -10.31 -7.29 10.16
CA VAL A 247 -9.83 -6.94 11.51
C VAL A 247 -10.64 -7.66 12.58
N MET A 248 -11.97 -7.67 12.46
CA MET A 248 -12.84 -8.36 13.43
C MET A 248 -12.58 -9.88 13.49
N LEU A 249 -12.28 -10.52 12.35
CA LEU A 249 -12.02 -11.95 12.25
C LEU A 249 -10.65 -12.34 12.83
N PHE A 250 -9.61 -11.52 12.58
CA PHE A 250 -8.23 -11.91 12.85
C PHE A 250 -7.57 -11.18 14.04
N ARG A 251 -8.21 -10.18 14.64
CA ARG A 251 -7.68 -9.54 15.85
C ARG A 251 -7.69 -10.48 17.06
N LYS A 252 -6.66 -10.38 17.90
CA LYS A 252 -6.60 -11.00 19.22
C LYS A 252 -7.23 -10.10 20.26
#